data_bf85e25d626898ebcd8f47321638f293
#
_entry.id   bf85e25d626898ebcd8f47321638f293
#
_cell.length_a   1.000
_cell.length_b   1.000
_cell.length_c   1.000
_cell.angle_alpha   90.00
_cell.angle_beta   90.00
_cell.angle_gamma   90.00
#
_symmetry.space_group_name_H-M   'P 1'
#
loop_
_entity.id
_entity.type
_entity.pdbx_description
1 polymer ?
#
loop_
_entity_poly.entity_id
_entity_poly.type
_entity_poly.pdbx_seq_one_letter_code
_entity_poly.pdbx_strand_id
1 'polypeptide(L)'
;MLSGNLRRAYFVVKSREIPQGEGKMKLQISDNLIKHYLRNVYFINGHSYAGKSTMVRMLAERYDMIHCGENYHDVFPREKLSRWKQPGLSYFDTMSGWEEWLNMTPEEHWNWIDQVSRECVEIEILELVHLAASGKKIIVDTNIPPDVLREISSYDHVAILLCDPPDVCFTRFFDREDPDKKFMMEQIQKCPDPEATLRNFNSWALYHPPEEIDWAHTGFFSYTRSDFESDTREEMLSILAKHFRLSSDTEP
;
A
#
# COMPACT_ATOMS: atom_id res chain seq x y z
N MET A 1 -14.17 60.44 4.62
CA MET A 1 -15.46 59.89 4.17
C MET A 1 -15.25 59.09 2.91
N LEU A 2 -15.17 57.81 3.01
CA LEU A 2 -15.32 56.85 1.89
C LEU A 2 -15.85 55.56 2.47
N SER A 3 -17.15 55.37 2.31
CA SER A 3 -17.87 54.17 2.67
C SER A 3 -17.71 53.14 1.56
N GLY A 4 -16.98 52.05 1.81
CA GLY A 4 -16.86 50.90 0.91
C GLY A 4 -17.81 49.81 1.31
N ASN A 5 -18.87 49.62 0.54
CA ASN A 5 -19.83 48.51 0.67
C ASN A 5 -19.18 47.19 0.32
N LEU A 6 -18.90 46.35 1.32
CA LEU A 6 -18.61 44.93 1.16
C LEU A 6 -19.93 44.18 0.93
N ARG A 7 -20.27 43.91 -0.33
CA ARG A 7 -21.34 42.98 -0.67
C ARG A 7 -20.88 41.55 -0.31
N ARG A 8 -21.44 41.00 0.76
CA ARG A 8 -21.38 39.56 1.03
C ARG A 8 -22.17 38.81 -0.06
N ALA A 9 -21.46 38.09 -0.92
CA ALA A 9 -22.07 37.13 -1.81
C ALA A 9 -22.50 35.91 -0.97
N TYR A 10 -23.78 35.77 -0.72
CA TYR A 10 -24.36 34.54 -0.18
C TYR A 10 -24.45 33.55 -1.34
N PHE A 11 -23.60 32.53 -1.34
CA PHE A 11 -23.82 31.36 -2.17
C PHE A 11 -25.01 30.58 -1.60
N VAL A 12 -26.13 30.62 -2.31
CA VAL A 12 -27.26 29.73 -2.05
C VAL A 12 -26.85 28.34 -2.57
N VAL A 13 -26.36 27.52 -1.68
CA VAL A 13 -26.21 26.08 -1.94
C VAL A 13 -27.62 25.48 -2.01
N LYS A 14 -28.07 25.08 -3.21
CA LYS A 14 -29.28 24.27 -3.35
C LYS A 14 -29.14 23.05 -2.47
N SER A 15 -29.93 22.96 -1.41
CA SER A 15 -30.04 21.81 -0.55
C SER A 15 -30.46 20.60 -1.39
N ARG A 16 -29.56 19.62 -1.57
CA ARG A 16 -29.95 18.27 -1.94
C ARG A 16 -30.75 17.73 -0.75
N GLU A 17 -31.95 17.23 -1.00
CA GLU A 17 -32.77 16.57 -0.01
C GLU A 17 -31.96 15.42 0.62
N ILE A 18 -31.68 15.55 1.92
CA ILE A 18 -31.04 14.50 2.71
C ILE A 18 -32.12 13.49 3.02
N PRO A 19 -31.97 12.19 2.65
CA PRO A 19 -32.92 11.17 3.07
C PRO A 19 -32.99 11.14 4.60
N GLN A 20 -34.18 11.27 5.16
CA GLN A 20 -34.41 11.15 6.60
C GLN A 20 -34.25 9.68 7.01
N GLY A 21 -33.02 9.30 7.39
CA GLY A 21 -32.68 8.05 8.04
C GLY A 21 -31.68 8.34 9.13
N GLU A 22 -32.06 8.10 10.36
CA GLU A 22 -31.40 8.21 11.67
C GLU A 22 -30.02 8.90 11.67
N GLY A 23 -30.02 10.17 12.09
CA GLY A 23 -28.95 11.15 11.92
C GLY A 23 -27.69 10.91 12.74
N LYS A 24 -26.93 9.88 12.47
CA LYS A 24 -25.52 9.81 12.84
C LYS A 24 -24.68 10.29 11.66
N MET A 25 -24.08 11.47 11.80
CA MET A 25 -23.09 11.95 10.84
C MET A 25 -21.93 10.95 10.81
N LYS A 26 -21.72 10.27 9.65
CA LYS A 26 -20.50 9.53 9.40
C LYS A 26 -19.42 10.53 8.98
N LEU A 27 -18.25 10.45 9.60
CA LEU A 27 -17.09 11.18 9.13
C LEU A 27 -16.74 10.67 7.72
N GLN A 28 -16.78 11.56 6.75
CA GLN A 28 -16.35 11.29 5.38
C GLN A 28 -15.44 12.44 4.95
N ILE A 29 -14.21 12.13 4.60
CA ILE A 29 -13.24 13.11 4.12
C ILE A 29 -13.34 13.13 2.59
N SER A 30 -13.49 14.30 1.99
CA SER A 30 -13.56 14.44 0.53
C SER A 30 -12.17 14.17 -0.09
N ASP A 31 -12.15 13.48 -1.22
CA ASP A 31 -10.96 13.07 -1.96
C ASP A 31 -10.03 14.25 -2.32
N ASN A 32 -10.61 15.38 -2.75
CA ASN A 32 -9.86 16.60 -3.09
C ASN A 32 -9.07 17.17 -1.90
N LEU A 33 -9.56 16.98 -0.67
CA LEU A 33 -8.83 17.38 0.54
C LEU A 33 -7.63 16.45 0.76
N ILE A 34 -7.83 15.15 0.66
CA ILE A 34 -6.75 14.16 0.83
C ILE A 34 -5.68 14.39 -0.25
N LYS A 35 -6.07 14.52 -1.53
CA LYS A 35 -5.16 14.87 -2.64
C LYS A 35 -4.31 16.11 -2.36
N HIS A 36 -4.93 17.16 -1.79
CA HIS A 36 -4.20 18.37 -1.45
C HIS A 36 -3.11 18.10 -0.40
N TYR A 37 -3.43 17.35 0.65
CA TYR A 37 -2.45 17.02 1.69
C TYR A 37 -1.37 16.07 1.17
N LEU A 38 -1.69 15.12 0.29
CA LEU A 38 -0.76 14.12 -0.24
C LEU A 38 -0.05 14.54 -1.55
N ARG A 39 -0.11 15.81 -1.94
CA ARG A 39 0.45 16.31 -3.22
C ARG A 39 1.96 16.15 -3.38
N ASN A 40 2.69 15.88 -2.30
CA ASN A 40 4.14 15.61 -2.28
C ASN A 40 4.48 14.14 -2.01
N VAL A 41 3.48 13.25 -2.08
CA VAL A 41 3.64 11.80 -1.88
C VAL A 41 3.64 11.08 -3.22
N TYR A 42 4.62 10.17 -3.40
CA TYR A 42 4.80 9.33 -4.57
C TYR A 42 4.65 7.87 -4.15
N PHE A 43 3.89 7.09 -4.92
CA PHE A 43 3.50 5.74 -4.56
C PHE A 43 4.10 4.72 -5.54
N ILE A 44 4.69 3.68 -5.01
CA ILE A 44 5.07 2.48 -5.77
C ILE A 44 4.25 1.31 -5.24
N ASN A 45 3.53 0.64 -6.14
CA ASN A 45 2.70 -0.53 -5.84
C ASN A 45 2.95 -1.64 -6.89
N GLY A 46 2.23 -2.76 -6.82
CA GLY A 46 2.30 -3.86 -7.79
C GLY A 46 2.79 -5.17 -7.18
N HIS A 47 3.30 -6.05 -8.03
CA HIS A 47 3.66 -7.41 -7.65
C HIS A 47 4.72 -7.47 -6.54
N SER A 48 4.58 -8.45 -5.66
CA SER A 48 5.68 -8.86 -4.80
C SER A 48 6.89 -9.26 -5.67
N TYR A 49 8.12 -9.07 -5.17
CA TYR A 49 9.35 -9.37 -5.90
C TYR A 49 9.70 -8.43 -7.08
N ALA A 50 8.82 -7.52 -7.49
CA ALA A 50 9.07 -6.58 -8.57
C ALA A 50 10.14 -5.51 -8.26
N GLY A 51 10.62 -5.44 -7.01
CA GLY A 51 11.68 -4.54 -6.59
C GLY A 51 11.20 -3.23 -5.96
N LYS A 52 9.92 -3.13 -5.56
CA LYS A 52 9.30 -1.94 -4.94
C LYS A 52 10.15 -1.35 -3.82
N SER A 53 10.40 -2.13 -2.76
CA SER A 53 11.14 -1.66 -1.58
C SER A 53 12.57 -1.21 -1.90
N THR A 54 13.21 -1.85 -2.89
CA THR A 54 14.53 -1.43 -3.39
C THR A 54 14.44 -0.06 -4.07
N MET A 55 13.46 0.14 -4.94
CA MET A 55 13.27 1.41 -5.66
C MET A 55 12.89 2.55 -4.72
N VAL A 56 11.99 2.29 -3.78
CA VAL A 56 11.59 3.28 -2.77
C VAL A 56 12.81 3.75 -1.97
N ARG A 57 13.65 2.82 -1.49
CA ARG A 57 14.89 3.16 -0.78
C ARG A 57 15.85 3.96 -1.66
N MET A 58 16.13 3.52 -2.89
CA MET A 58 17.07 4.18 -3.79
C MET A 58 16.60 5.58 -4.23
N LEU A 59 15.28 5.75 -4.48
CA LEU A 59 14.70 7.06 -4.79
C LEU A 59 14.77 8.00 -3.59
N ALA A 60 14.45 7.50 -2.38
CA ALA A 60 14.54 8.29 -1.16
C ALA A 60 15.95 8.81 -0.91
N GLU A 61 16.97 7.94 -1.06
CA GLU A 61 18.38 8.30 -0.88
C GLU A 61 18.85 9.29 -1.95
N ARG A 62 18.51 9.08 -3.23
CA ARG A 62 18.99 9.90 -4.36
C ARG A 62 18.37 11.30 -4.41
N TYR A 63 17.10 11.44 -3.98
CA TYR A 63 16.31 12.66 -4.12
C TYR A 63 15.94 13.31 -2.78
N ASP A 64 16.62 12.94 -1.68
CA ASP A 64 16.37 13.43 -0.29
C ASP A 64 14.87 13.39 0.08
N MET A 65 14.23 12.25 -0.19
CA MET A 65 12.82 12.04 0.13
C MET A 65 12.66 11.28 1.45
N ILE A 66 11.53 11.45 2.11
CA ILE A 66 11.16 10.59 3.24
C ILE A 66 10.86 9.20 2.67
N HIS A 67 11.53 8.19 3.24
CA HIS A 67 11.34 6.79 2.91
C HIS A 67 10.22 6.18 3.75
N CYS A 68 9.17 5.64 3.11
CA CYS A 68 8.16 4.81 3.74
C CYS A 68 8.24 3.39 3.16
N GLY A 69 8.65 2.43 3.96
CA GLY A 69 8.66 1.00 3.61
C GLY A 69 7.26 0.39 3.68
N GLU A 70 7.13 -0.86 3.25
CA GLU A 70 5.84 -1.57 3.09
C GLU A 70 4.96 -1.56 4.35
N ASN A 71 5.57 -1.61 5.55
CA ASN A 71 4.84 -1.71 6.82
C ASN A 71 4.82 -0.39 7.59
N TYR A 72 4.76 0.76 6.90
CA TYR A 72 4.75 2.05 7.59
C TYR A 72 3.49 2.33 8.42
N HIS A 73 2.44 1.53 8.28
CA HIS A 73 1.27 1.51 9.15
C HIS A 73 1.56 0.97 10.56
N ASP A 74 2.69 0.29 10.78
CA ASP A 74 3.11 -0.23 12.09
C ASP A 74 3.45 0.86 13.12
N VAL A 75 3.49 2.14 12.70
CA VAL A 75 3.57 3.28 13.62
C VAL A 75 2.33 3.42 14.50
N PHE A 76 1.19 2.86 14.07
CA PHE A 76 -0.03 2.85 14.87
C PHE A 76 0.11 1.85 16.01
N PRO A 77 -0.09 2.26 17.28
CA PRO A 77 0.10 1.38 18.43
C PRO A 77 -0.84 0.18 18.39
N ARG A 78 -0.28 -1.04 18.37
CA ARG A 78 -1.08 -2.28 18.29
C ARG A 78 -2.14 -2.39 19.39
N GLU A 79 -1.82 -1.94 20.59
CA GLU A 79 -2.75 -1.93 21.74
C GLU A 79 -3.96 -0.99 21.56
N LYS A 80 -3.95 -0.14 20.51
CA LYS A 80 -5.07 0.71 20.11
C LYS A 80 -5.94 0.11 19.02
N LEU A 81 -5.49 -0.98 18.40
CA LEU A 81 -6.31 -1.72 17.45
C LEU A 81 -7.56 -2.28 18.14
N SER A 82 -8.66 -2.23 17.44
CA SER A 82 -9.92 -2.77 17.94
C SER A 82 -10.26 -4.04 17.18
N ARG A 83 -10.33 -5.18 17.87
CA ARG A 83 -10.75 -6.46 17.26
C ARG A 83 -12.10 -6.40 16.52
N TRP A 84 -12.92 -5.39 16.80
CA TRP A 84 -14.22 -5.19 16.16
C TRP A 84 -14.16 -4.26 14.93
N LYS A 85 -13.15 -3.41 14.86
CA LYS A 85 -12.96 -2.45 13.75
C LYS A 85 -11.81 -2.85 12.84
N GLN A 86 -10.77 -3.46 13.40
CA GLN A 86 -9.59 -3.96 12.70
C GLN A 86 -9.36 -5.44 13.04
N PRO A 87 -10.33 -6.36 12.72
CA PRO A 87 -10.18 -7.77 13.02
C PRO A 87 -9.02 -8.43 12.28
N GLY A 88 -8.69 -8.00 11.07
CA GLY A 88 -7.57 -8.49 10.30
C GLY A 88 -6.23 -8.16 10.95
N LEU A 89 -5.98 -6.89 11.26
CA LEU A 89 -4.74 -6.43 11.92
C LEU A 89 -4.58 -6.99 13.33
N SER A 90 -5.67 -7.23 14.06
CA SER A 90 -5.63 -7.79 15.40
C SER A 90 -5.68 -9.33 15.42
N TYR A 91 -5.69 -10.00 14.28
CA TYR A 91 -5.80 -11.46 14.19
C TYR A 91 -4.68 -12.18 14.96
N PHE A 92 -3.44 -11.78 14.77
CA PHE A 92 -2.28 -12.38 15.44
C PHE A 92 -2.28 -12.22 16.97
N ASP A 93 -3.04 -11.25 17.51
CA ASP A 93 -3.21 -11.07 18.95
C ASP A 93 -4.30 -11.99 19.53
N THR A 94 -5.08 -12.65 18.67
CA THR A 94 -6.25 -13.46 19.05
C THR A 94 -6.16 -14.91 18.63
N MET A 95 -5.27 -15.24 17.69
CA MET A 95 -5.07 -16.62 17.23
C MET A 95 -4.55 -17.52 18.34
N SER A 96 -4.87 -18.83 18.30
CA SER A 96 -4.40 -19.82 19.26
C SER A 96 -2.92 -20.19 19.08
N GLY A 97 -2.36 -19.91 17.92
CA GLY A 97 -0.96 -20.15 17.55
C GLY A 97 -0.75 -20.14 16.04
N TRP A 98 0.51 -20.19 15.62
CA TRP A 98 0.88 -20.13 14.19
C TRP A 98 0.28 -21.26 13.35
N GLU A 99 0.03 -22.44 13.96
CA GLU A 99 -0.61 -23.55 13.27
C GLU A 99 -2.02 -23.19 12.77
N GLU A 100 -2.80 -22.41 13.55
CA GLU A 100 -4.12 -21.93 13.14
C GLU A 100 -4.05 -21.12 11.85
N TRP A 101 -3.14 -20.14 11.79
CA TRP A 101 -2.96 -19.32 10.61
C TRP A 101 -2.38 -20.10 9.42
N LEU A 102 -1.36 -20.94 9.65
CA LEU A 102 -0.71 -21.74 8.60
C LEU A 102 -1.63 -22.81 7.98
N ASN A 103 -2.71 -23.18 8.67
CA ASN A 103 -3.72 -24.13 8.17
C ASN A 103 -4.93 -23.46 7.51
N MET A 104 -4.93 -22.14 7.38
CA MET A 104 -5.96 -21.47 6.57
C MET A 104 -5.99 -22.05 5.16
N THR A 105 -7.20 -22.25 4.63
CA THR A 105 -7.37 -22.54 3.21
C THR A 105 -6.90 -21.33 2.38
N PRO A 106 -6.59 -21.51 1.09
CA PRO A 106 -6.25 -20.38 0.21
C PRO A 106 -7.29 -19.25 0.20
N GLU A 107 -8.58 -19.59 0.23
CA GLU A 107 -9.67 -18.62 0.29
C GLU A 107 -9.70 -17.87 1.64
N GLU A 108 -9.56 -18.56 2.76
CA GLU A 108 -9.51 -17.94 4.10
C GLU A 108 -8.31 -16.99 4.22
N HIS A 109 -7.14 -17.42 3.74
CA HIS A 109 -5.94 -16.60 3.74
C HIS A 109 -6.10 -15.35 2.87
N TRP A 110 -6.68 -15.49 1.66
CA TRP A 110 -6.99 -14.35 0.80
C TRP A 110 -7.94 -13.36 1.47
N ASN A 111 -9.04 -13.85 2.04
CA ASN A 111 -10.01 -13.01 2.74
C ASN A 111 -9.38 -12.25 3.91
N TRP A 112 -8.46 -12.90 4.64
CA TRP A 112 -7.70 -12.26 5.70
C TRP A 112 -6.77 -11.17 5.16
N ILE A 113 -6.02 -11.42 4.07
CA ILE A 113 -5.15 -10.40 3.45
C ILE A 113 -5.96 -9.20 2.93
N ASP A 114 -7.08 -9.44 2.24
CA ASP A 114 -7.96 -8.36 1.76
C ASP A 114 -8.47 -7.52 2.93
N GLN A 115 -8.89 -8.16 4.02
CA GLN A 115 -9.33 -7.49 5.23
C GLN A 115 -8.20 -6.63 5.85
N VAL A 116 -7.01 -7.19 6.03
CA VAL A 116 -5.83 -6.46 6.52
C VAL A 116 -5.51 -5.27 5.64
N SER A 117 -5.49 -5.46 4.32
CA SER A 117 -5.21 -4.39 3.36
C SER A 117 -6.19 -3.23 3.50
N ARG A 118 -7.48 -3.51 3.63
CA ARG A 118 -8.53 -2.48 3.84
C ARG A 118 -8.35 -1.73 5.15
N GLU A 119 -7.98 -2.43 6.22
CA GLU A 119 -7.75 -1.84 7.54
C GLU A 119 -6.48 -0.98 7.58
N CYS A 120 -5.42 -1.41 6.88
CA CYS A 120 -4.18 -0.63 6.76
C CYS A 120 -4.38 0.70 6.04
N VAL A 121 -5.23 0.75 5.00
CA VAL A 121 -5.44 1.97 4.18
C VAL A 121 -5.76 3.19 5.03
N GLU A 122 -6.63 3.06 6.03
CA GLU A 122 -6.99 4.19 6.90
C GLU A 122 -5.79 4.70 7.71
N ILE A 123 -4.98 3.78 8.25
CA ILE A 123 -3.78 4.12 9.03
C ILE A 123 -2.72 4.74 8.13
N GLU A 124 -2.49 4.14 6.97
CA GLU A 124 -1.50 4.57 5.98
C GLU A 124 -1.79 5.99 5.47
N ILE A 125 -3.05 6.29 5.12
CA ILE A 125 -3.44 7.64 4.68
C ILE A 125 -3.21 8.67 5.79
N LEU A 126 -3.58 8.35 7.04
CA LEU A 126 -3.39 9.28 8.17
C LEU A 126 -1.91 9.53 8.44
N GLU A 127 -1.07 8.50 8.39
CA GLU A 127 0.37 8.63 8.58
C GLU A 127 1.00 9.45 7.44
N LEU A 128 0.61 9.20 6.18
CA LEU A 128 1.08 9.98 5.04
C LEU A 128 0.68 11.46 5.13
N VAL A 129 -0.52 11.76 5.61
CA VAL A 129 -0.96 13.16 5.86
C VAL A 129 -0.09 13.79 6.95
N HIS A 130 0.24 13.05 8.01
CA HIS A 130 1.12 13.51 9.07
C HIS A 130 2.53 13.81 8.54
N LEU A 131 3.14 12.89 7.81
CA LEU A 131 4.47 13.06 7.22
C LEU A 131 4.52 14.17 6.17
N ALA A 132 3.46 14.29 5.34
CA ALA A 132 3.35 15.30 4.29
C ALA A 132 3.30 16.74 4.84
N ALA A 133 2.92 16.92 6.11
CA ALA A 133 2.95 18.22 6.79
C ALA A 133 4.38 18.80 6.90
N SER A 134 5.42 17.97 6.78
CA SER A 134 6.83 18.41 6.73
C SER A 134 7.17 19.22 5.47
N GLY A 135 6.36 19.13 4.41
CA GLY A 135 6.62 19.72 3.10
C GLY A 135 7.65 18.97 2.25
N LYS A 136 8.34 17.96 2.80
CA LYS A 136 9.27 17.13 2.05
C LYS A 136 8.55 16.20 1.08
N LYS A 137 9.22 15.80 0.01
CA LYS A 137 8.77 14.70 -0.85
C LYS A 137 8.82 13.38 -0.07
N ILE A 138 7.84 12.52 -0.30
CA ILE A 138 7.73 11.20 0.34
C ILE A 138 7.62 10.16 -0.76
N ILE A 139 8.35 9.06 -0.65
CA ILE A 139 8.22 7.91 -1.54
C ILE A 139 7.82 6.68 -0.72
N VAL A 140 6.81 5.96 -1.20
CA VAL A 140 6.10 4.93 -0.43
C VAL A 140 6.08 3.61 -1.19
N ASP A 141 6.48 2.52 -0.51
CA ASP A 141 6.10 1.15 -0.88
C ASP A 141 4.73 0.87 -0.26
N THR A 142 3.68 0.82 -1.06
CA THR A 142 2.31 0.77 -0.55
C THR A 142 1.52 -0.43 -1.05
N ASN A 143 0.57 -0.87 -0.23
CA ASN A 143 -0.46 -1.84 -0.57
C ASN A 143 -1.84 -1.17 -0.76
N ILE A 144 -1.92 0.17 -0.74
CA ILE A 144 -3.18 0.89 -0.99
C ILE A 144 -3.72 0.50 -2.38
N PRO A 145 -4.97 0.02 -2.48
CA PRO A 145 -5.54 -0.41 -3.76
C PRO A 145 -5.57 0.70 -4.82
N PRO A 146 -5.45 0.35 -6.12
CA PRO A 146 -5.40 1.32 -7.22
C PRO A 146 -6.61 2.24 -7.33
N ASP A 147 -7.79 1.79 -6.95
CA ASP A 147 -9.01 2.60 -6.91
C ASP A 147 -8.91 3.70 -5.85
N VAL A 148 -8.41 3.39 -4.67
CA VAL A 148 -8.14 4.38 -3.62
C VAL A 148 -7.02 5.33 -4.04
N LEU A 149 -5.93 4.82 -4.66
CA LEU A 149 -4.85 5.67 -5.17
C LEU A 149 -5.33 6.71 -6.20
N ARG A 150 -6.35 6.38 -7.03
CA ARG A 150 -6.97 7.34 -7.95
C ARG A 150 -7.68 8.48 -7.22
N GLU A 151 -8.23 8.19 -6.05
CA GLU A 151 -8.93 9.18 -5.24
C GLU A 151 -7.98 10.09 -4.47
N ILE A 152 -6.84 9.58 -4.00
CA ILE A 152 -5.94 10.28 -3.08
C ILE A 152 -4.68 10.85 -3.73
N SER A 153 -4.37 10.51 -4.99
CA SER A 153 -3.12 10.89 -5.66
C SER A 153 -3.33 11.40 -7.09
N SER A 154 -2.28 11.95 -7.68
CA SER A 154 -2.19 12.28 -9.10
C SER A 154 -1.62 11.11 -9.88
N TYR A 155 -2.00 10.97 -11.16
CA TYR A 155 -1.55 9.88 -12.03
C TYR A 155 -0.02 9.78 -12.13
N ASP A 156 0.66 10.90 -12.23
CA ASP A 156 2.12 11.02 -12.34
C ASP A 156 2.86 10.82 -10.99
N HIS A 157 2.13 10.57 -9.92
CA HIS A 157 2.67 10.22 -8.60
C HIS A 157 2.51 8.73 -8.25
N VAL A 158 2.00 7.91 -9.16
CA VAL A 158 1.80 6.47 -8.93
C VAL A 158 2.54 5.66 -9.99
N ALA A 159 3.29 4.67 -9.57
CA ALA A 159 3.93 3.69 -10.45
C ALA A 159 3.59 2.26 -9.98
N ILE A 160 3.32 1.38 -10.94
CA ILE A 160 3.04 -0.03 -10.70
C ILE A 160 4.23 -0.85 -11.21
N LEU A 161 4.84 -1.65 -10.34
CA LEU A 161 5.93 -2.55 -10.70
C LEU A 161 5.39 -3.97 -10.87
N LEU A 162 5.67 -4.57 -12.02
CA LEU A 162 5.20 -5.89 -12.40
C LEU A 162 6.38 -6.86 -12.55
N CYS A 163 6.10 -8.14 -12.42
CA CYS A 163 7.00 -9.24 -12.78
C CYS A 163 6.48 -9.95 -14.03
N ASP A 164 7.41 -10.38 -14.87
CA ASP A 164 7.16 -11.32 -15.96
C ASP A 164 8.25 -12.41 -15.93
N PRO A 165 7.91 -13.67 -15.58
CA PRO A 165 6.55 -14.16 -15.28
C PRO A 165 6.03 -13.67 -13.92
N PRO A 166 4.69 -13.56 -13.75
CA PRO A 166 4.08 -13.01 -12.53
C PRO A 166 4.27 -13.91 -11.30
N ASP A 167 4.47 -15.20 -11.48
CA ASP A 167 4.66 -16.21 -10.43
C ASP A 167 6.09 -16.26 -9.86
N VAL A 168 7.02 -15.43 -10.37
CA VAL A 168 8.41 -15.41 -9.89
C VAL A 168 8.51 -15.13 -8.38
N CYS A 169 7.58 -14.35 -7.83
CA CYS A 169 7.55 -14.05 -6.40
C CYS A 169 7.33 -15.30 -5.54
N PHE A 170 6.61 -16.29 -6.05
CA PHE A 170 6.29 -17.52 -5.34
C PHE A 170 7.41 -18.56 -5.45
N THR A 171 7.96 -18.71 -6.66
CA THR A 171 9.05 -19.65 -6.92
C THR A 171 10.33 -19.28 -6.18
N ARG A 172 10.53 -17.98 -5.90
CA ARG A 172 11.70 -17.44 -5.20
C ARG A 172 11.41 -16.89 -3.80
N PHE A 173 10.26 -17.22 -3.21
CA PHE A 173 9.85 -16.65 -1.93
C PHE A 173 10.85 -16.92 -0.80
N PHE A 174 11.35 -18.17 -0.70
CA PHE A 174 12.31 -18.57 0.32
C PHE A 174 13.78 -18.41 -0.08
N ASP A 175 14.09 -17.96 -1.31
CA ASP A 175 15.47 -17.76 -1.77
C ASP A 175 16.17 -16.57 -1.11
N ARG A 176 15.44 -15.74 -0.37
CA ARG A 176 16.00 -14.55 0.28
C ARG A 176 16.46 -14.88 1.71
N GLU A 177 17.61 -14.34 2.08
CA GLU A 177 18.01 -14.23 3.48
C GLU A 177 17.23 -13.12 4.18
N ASP A 178 15.98 -13.44 4.54
CA ASP A 178 15.02 -12.55 5.16
C ASP A 178 14.63 -13.13 6.53
N PRO A 179 14.77 -12.38 7.64
CA PRO A 179 14.44 -12.85 8.98
C PRO A 179 12.99 -13.35 9.10
N ASP A 180 12.03 -12.66 8.44
CA ASP A 180 10.62 -13.02 8.53
C ASP A 180 10.34 -14.36 7.83
N LYS A 181 11.05 -14.62 6.73
CA LYS A 181 10.93 -15.90 6.01
C LYS A 181 11.57 -17.05 6.76
N LYS A 182 12.72 -16.81 7.41
CA LYS A 182 13.33 -17.79 8.33
C LYS A 182 12.38 -18.10 9.47
N PHE A 183 11.81 -17.08 10.09
CA PHE A 183 10.80 -17.24 11.15
C PHE A 183 9.61 -18.06 10.66
N MET A 184 9.06 -17.74 9.48
CA MET A 184 7.93 -18.48 8.91
C MET A 184 8.25 -19.94 8.67
N MET A 185 9.41 -20.24 8.10
CA MET A 185 9.87 -21.62 7.92
C MET A 185 10.02 -22.35 9.26
N GLU A 186 10.52 -21.70 10.30
CA GLU A 186 10.60 -22.26 11.65
C GLU A 186 9.21 -22.59 12.23
N GLN A 187 8.19 -21.77 11.97
CA GLN A 187 6.83 -22.07 12.42
C GLN A 187 6.24 -23.26 11.65
N ILE A 188 6.46 -23.34 10.33
CA ILE A 188 6.06 -24.49 9.51
C ILE A 188 6.69 -25.79 10.06
N GLN A 189 7.97 -25.76 10.41
CA GLN A 189 8.68 -26.95 10.97
C GLN A 189 8.17 -27.40 12.34
N LYS A 190 7.46 -26.52 13.07
CA LYS A 190 6.84 -26.87 14.38
C LYS A 190 5.45 -27.47 14.24
N CYS A 191 4.83 -27.41 13.05
CA CYS A 191 3.52 -28.00 12.82
C CYS A 191 3.57 -29.54 12.86
N PRO A 192 2.46 -30.22 13.17
CA PRO A 192 2.41 -31.69 13.23
C PRO A 192 2.76 -32.38 11.93
N ASP A 193 2.45 -31.80 10.78
CA ASP A 193 2.84 -32.24 9.44
C ASP A 193 3.47 -31.08 8.66
N PRO A 194 4.77 -30.82 8.81
CA PRO A 194 5.45 -29.70 8.16
C PRO A 194 5.37 -29.73 6.63
N GLU A 195 5.36 -30.93 6.03
CA GLU A 195 5.27 -31.06 4.57
C GLU A 195 3.87 -30.68 4.05
N ALA A 196 2.81 -31.14 4.73
CA ALA A 196 1.45 -30.75 4.38
C ALA A 196 1.25 -29.24 4.60
N THR A 197 1.75 -28.69 5.71
CA THR A 197 1.68 -27.26 6.01
C THR A 197 2.42 -26.42 4.95
N LEU A 198 3.62 -26.86 4.52
CA LEU A 198 4.36 -26.16 3.46
C LEU A 198 3.62 -26.25 2.12
N ARG A 199 3.01 -27.39 1.77
CA ARG A 199 2.18 -27.51 0.57
C ARG A 199 0.98 -26.58 0.62
N ASN A 200 0.31 -26.49 1.78
CA ASN A 200 -0.80 -25.55 1.97
C ASN A 200 -0.36 -24.10 1.82
N PHE A 201 0.73 -23.70 2.48
CA PHE A 201 1.31 -22.37 2.37
C PHE A 201 1.62 -21.99 0.91
N ASN A 202 2.25 -22.91 0.16
CA ASN A 202 2.54 -22.69 -1.25
C ASN A 202 1.27 -22.59 -2.11
N SER A 203 0.16 -23.22 -1.71
CA SER A 203 -1.11 -23.18 -2.43
C SER A 203 -1.80 -21.79 -2.36
N TRP A 204 -1.52 -21.01 -1.32
CA TRP A 204 -2.05 -19.64 -1.22
C TRP A 204 -1.61 -18.77 -2.40
N ALA A 205 -0.38 -18.96 -2.84
CA ALA A 205 0.21 -18.26 -3.96
C ALA A 205 -0.43 -18.58 -5.32
N LEU A 206 -1.13 -19.71 -5.40
CA LEU A 206 -1.79 -20.18 -6.63
C LEU A 206 -3.31 -19.87 -6.62
N TYR A 207 -3.78 -19.23 -5.56
CA TYR A 207 -5.19 -18.86 -5.45
C TYR A 207 -5.44 -17.49 -6.06
N HIS A 208 -6.22 -17.44 -7.12
CA HIS A 208 -6.60 -16.24 -7.88
C HIS A 208 -8.11 -16.03 -7.79
N PRO A 209 -8.61 -15.26 -6.82
CA PRO A 209 -10.04 -14.96 -6.73
C PRO A 209 -10.48 -14.02 -7.86
N PRO A 210 -11.79 -14.01 -8.21
CA PRO A 210 -12.32 -13.14 -9.24
C PRO A 210 -12.12 -11.63 -8.98
N GLU A 211 -11.97 -11.25 -7.71
CA GLU A 211 -11.79 -9.88 -7.25
C GLU A 211 -10.31 -9.45 -7.20
N GLU A 212 -9.39 -10.32 -7.65
CA GLU A 212 -7.97 -9.99 -7.68
C GLU A 212 -7.70 -8.76 -8.54
N ILE A 213 -6.77 -7.92 -8.07
CA ILE A 213 -6.40 -6.70 -8.79
C ILE A 213 -5.69 -7.07 -10.08
N ASP A 214 -6.24 -6.64 -11.21
CA ASP A 214 -5.54 -6.69 -12.49
C ASP A 214 -4.50 -5.56 -12.55
N TRP A 215 -3.32 -5.87 -12.04
CA TRP A 215 -2.22 -4.93 -11.95
C TRP A 215 -1.74 -4.38 -13.29
N ALA A 216 -1.88 -5.15 -14.37
CA ALA A 216 -1.47 -4.74 -15.71
C ALA A 216 -2.41 -3.66 -16.30
N HIS A 217 -3.66 -3.63 -15.86
CA HIS A 217 -4.68 -2.75 -16.41
C HIS A 217 -5.21 -1.72 -15.39
N THR A 218 -4.41 -1.36 -14.38
CA THR A 218 -4.78 -0.31 -13.40
C THR A 218 -4.95 1.08 -14.02
N GLY A 219 -4.41 1.31 -15.21
CA GLY A 219 -4.40 2.62 -15.87
C GLY A 219 -3.28 3.54 -15.38
N PHE A 220 -2.52 3.20 -14.35
CA PHE A 220 -1.32 3.93 -13.94
C PHE A 220 -0.12 3.57 -14.82
N PHE A 221 0.97 4.37 -14.69
CA PHE A 221 2.25 3.99 -15.27
C PHE A 221 2.72 2.66 -14.70
N SER A 222 3.19 1.76 -15.56
CA SER A 222 3.73 0.47 -15.14
C SER A 222 5.11 0.20 -15.73
N TYR A 223 5.92 -0.49 -14.96
CA TYR A 223 7.21 -1.04 -15.40
C TYR A 223 7.22 -2.55 -15.11
N THR A 224 7.52 -3.35 -16.14
CA THR A 224 7.58 -4.81 -16.01
C THR A 224 9.03 -5.26 -15.96
N ARG A 225 9.39 -5.91 -14.86
CA ARG A 225 10.68 -6.57 -14.70
C ARG A 225 10.61 -7.98 -15.26
N SER A 226 11.36 -8.27 -16.32
CA SER A 226 11.48 -9.60 -16.94
C SER A 226 12.88 -10.21 -16.78
N ASP A 227 13.89 -9.39 -16.48
CA ASP A 227 15.24 -9.87 -16.19
C ASP A 227 15.49 -9.89 -14.67
N PHE A 228 15.72 -11.09 -14.14
CA PHE A 228 16.01 -11.33 -12.73
C PHE A 228 17.47 -11.77 -12.49
N GLU A 229 18.25 -11.89 -13.55
CA GLU A 229 19.66 -12.32 -13.49
C GLU A 229 20.60 -11.11 -13.53
N SER A 230 20.26 -10.07 -14.30
CA SER A 230 21.05 -8.85 -14.40
C SER A 230 20.66 -7.83 -13.34
N ASP A 231 21.59 -6.93 -13.02
CA ASP A 231 21.31 -5.79 -12.16
C ASP A 231 20.63 -4.65 -12.95
N THR A 232 19.32 -4.64 -12.94
CA THR A 232 18.48 -3.63 -13.61
C THR A 232 18.10 -2.45 -12.73
N ARG A 233 18.66 -2.32 -11.50
CA ARG A 233 18.25 -1.32 -10.50
C ARG A 233 18.41 0.11 -10.98
N GLU A 234 19.55 0.46 -11.59
CA GLU A 234 19.82 1.83 -12.06
C GLU A 234 18.93 2.21 -13.26
N GLU A 235 18.65 1.26 -14.15
CA GLU A 235 17.72 1.47 -15.27
C GLU A 235 16.32 1.75 -14.74
N MET A 236 15.80 0.89 -13.86
CA MET A 236 14.48 1.05 -13.27
C MET A 236 14.37 2.37 -12.49
N LEU A 237 15.41 2.72 -11.71
CA LEU A 237 15.46 3.98 -10.97
C LEU A 237 15.37 5.19 -11.90
N SER A 238 16.12 5.18 -13.02
CA SER A 238 16.09 6.27 -14.01
C SER A 238 14.69 6.42 -14.64
N ILE A 239 14.04 5.31 -14.98
CA ILE A 239 12.70 5.29 -15.55
C ILE A 239 11.68 5.85 -14.56
N LEU A 240 11.73 5.42 -13.29
CA LEU A 240 10.83 5.90 -12.24
C LEU A 240 11.06 7.38 -11.92
N ALA A 241 12.32 7.82 -11.83
CA ALA A 241 12.64 9.22 -11.60
C ALA A 241 12.09 10.13 -12.71
N LYS A 242 12.19 9.68 -13.97
CA LYS A 242 11.61 10.39 -15.12
C LYS A 242 10.09 10.43 -15.05
N HIS A 243 9.45 9.31 -14.70
CA HIS A 243 7.99 9.26 -14.54
C HIS A 243 7.51 10.23 -13.45
N PHE A 244 8.14 10.20 -12.29
CA PHE A 244 7.85 11.06 -11.15
C PHE A 244 8.34 12.51 -11.32
N ARG A 245 9.01 12.83 -12.44
CA ARG A 245 9.60 14.17 -12.71
C ARG A 245 10.51 14.65 -11.59
N LEU A 246 11.30 13.72 -11.02
CA LEU A 246 12.27 14.04 -10.00
C LEU A 246 13.51 14.62 -10.67
N SER A 247 13.86 15.87 -10.33
CA SER A 247 15.15 16.47 -10.68
C SER A 247 16.08 16.32 -9.48
N SER A 248 17.34 15.95 -9.72
CA SER A 248 18.39 16.13 -8.71
C SER A 248 18.61 17.64 -8.58
N ASP A 249 18.41 18.20 -7.38
CA ASP A 249 18.75 19.60 -7.08
C ASP A 249 20.29 19.86 -7.10
N THR A 250 21.05 18.99 -7.79
CA THR A 250 22.52 19.01 -7.90
C THR A 250 23.00 19.22 -9.34
N GLU A 251 22.31 20.00 -10.15
CA GLU A 251 22.96 20.66 -11.28
C GLU A 251 23.25 22.12 -10.88
N PRO A 252 24.54 22.53 -10.92
CA PRO A 252 24.98 23.85 -10.48
C PRO A 252 24.51 24.98 -11.39
#